data_0ff49a5d5108438190be183ff608898a
#
_entry.id   0ff49a5d5108438190be183ff608898a
#
_cell.length_a   1.000
_cell.length_b   1.000
_cell.length_c   1.000
_cell.angle_alpha   90.00
_cell.angle_beta   90.00
_cell.angle_gamma   90.00
#
_symmetry.space_group_name_H-M   'P 1'
#
loop_
_entity.id
_entity.type
_entity.pdbx_description
1 polymer ?
#
loop_
_entity_poly.entity_id
_entity_poly.type
_entity_poly.pdbx_seq_one_letter_code
_entity_poly.pdbx_strand_id
1 'polypeptide(L)'
;MRICVSLICFFICTRVIIKPSKETCTAYTFQEKTKWKESTEMSQTTITLLFLVFTIISFILEKIPLGLTASICAIGLTLTGVVDATTTFSQYVNSNVILCVGMFVVGQALFETGMANKIGGLVTKFARTEKMLIIAIMVIVGVMSGFLSNTGTAAVLIPVVCGIADESGYSRSRLLMPLVFAAALGGNLSIIGAPGNLMGVNALQEMGLSTSFFMYAPVGVPMLLIGILYFVLIGYKFLPDGKNASGAALEDQQDFSHVPKWKQTVSLVVLILVILAMIFEKEIGISIEVSACIGAILLVLTGVISEKDALNSIDLKVVFLFGGSLTLAKALDTTGAGELIADKIVGLLGSDPSPILLLLVIFIVTCVLTNFMSNTATTALMIPIAVSLANNLGADPRAVVIATVIAGSCAYATPIGMPANTMVV
;
A
#
# COMPACT_ATOMS: atom_id res chain seq x y z
N MET A 1 13.09 -17.77 -17.03
CA MET A 1 14.18 -16.86 -16.68
C MET A 1 13.80 -15.81 -15.61
N ARG A 2 12.53 -15.35 -15.53
CA ARG A 2 12.06 -14.41 -14.49
C ARG A 2 11.95 -15.02 -13.08
N ILE A 3 11.70 -16.32 -12.95
CA ILE A 3 11.56 -17.05 -11.69
C ILE A 3 12.92 -17.41 -11.06
N CYS A 4 13.95 -17.66 -11.84
CA CYS A 4 15.29 -18.02 -11.33
C CYS A 4 15.99 -16.88 -10.57
N VAL A 5 15.79 -15.63 -10.97
CA VAL A 5 16.45 -14.48 -10.33
C VAL A 5 15.82 -14.21 -8.96
N SER A 6 14.49 -14.36 -8.83
CA SER A 6 13.78 -14.18 -7.54
C SER A 6 14.12 -15.27 -6.52
N LEU A 7 14.28 -16.52 -6.97
CA LEU A 7 14.66 -17.66 -6.12
C LEU A 7 16.14 -17.61 -5.69
N ILE A 8 17.02 -17.12 -6.55
CA ILE A 8 18.44 -16.98 -6.21
C ILE A 8 18.67 -15.93 -5.14
N CYS A 9 17.98 -14.79 -5.20
CA CYS A 9 18.03 -13.78 -4.13
C CYS A 9 17.47 -14.30 -2.79
N PHE A 10 16.37 -15.07 -2.82
CA PHE A 10 15.79 -15.66 -1.61
C PHE A 10 16.68 -16.74 -0.99
N PHE A 11 17.30 -17.62 -1.83
CA PHE A 11 18.21 -18.68 -1.35
C PHE A 11 19.55 -18.14 -0.85
N ILE A 12 20.06 -17.04 -1.38
CA ILE A 12 21.29 -16.39 -0.90
C ILE A 12 21.02 -15.74 0.49
N CYS A 13 19.88 -15.08 0.68
CA CYS A 13 19.50 -14.52 1.98
C CYS A 13 19.38 -15.60 3.08
N THR A 14 18.73 -16.73 2.79
CA THR A 14 18.54 -17.78 3.81
C THR A 14 19.80 -18.54 4.18
N ARG A 15 20.82 -18.63 3.30
CA ARG A 15 22.09 -19.31 3.61
C ARG A 15 23.10 -18.45 4.38
N VAL A 16 23.00 -17.14 4.31
CA VAL A 16 23.91 -16.21 5.03
C VAL A 16 23.51 -16.04 6.50
N ILE A 17 22.23 -16.27 6.84
CA ILE A 17 21.70 -16.03 8.21
C ILE A 17 21.89 -17.23 9.15
N ILE A 18 22.23 -18.43 8.67
CA ILE A 18 22.29 -19.66 9.50
C ILE A 18 23.69 -20.26 9.54
N LYS A 19 24.73 -19.49 9.96
CA LYS A 19 25.94 -20.09 10.52
C LYS A 19 26.68 -19.12 11.43
N PRO A 20 26.63 -19.29 12.73
CA PRO A 20 27.65 -18.73 13.62
C PRO A 20 28.86 -19.67 13.63
N SER A 21 29.89 -19.40 12.86
CA SER A 21 31.20 -20.03 13.09
C SER A 21 32.06 -19.08 13.93
N LYS A 22 32.33 -19.50 15.14
CA LYS A 22 33.46 -19.03 15.93
C LYS A 22 34.74 -19.47 15.22
N GLU A 23 35.38 -18.57 14.52
CA GLU A 23 36.82 -18.67 14.26
C GLU A 23 37.42 -17.26 14.24
N THR A 24 38.40 -17.12 15.06
CA THR A 24 39.31 -16.00 15.24
C THR A 24 39.81 -15.43 13.93
N CYS A 25 39.36 -14.26 13.58
CA CYS A 25 39.94 -13.45 12.51
C CYS A 25 40.98 -12.52 13.13
N THR A 26 42.25 -12.87 12.95
CA THR A 26 43.40 -11.99 13.14
C THR A 26 43.19 -10.69 12.34
N ALA A 27 43.34 -9.59 13.07
CA ALA A 27 43.30 -8.25 12.52
C ALA A 27 44.37 -8.04 11.43
N TYR A 28 44.00 -8.15 10.18
CA TYR A 28 44.78 -7.55 9.12
C TYR A 28 44.39 -6.06 9.04
N THR A 29 45.32 -5.26 9.52
CA THR A 29 45.33 -3.82 9.38
C THR A 29 45.31 -3.43 7.90
N PHE A 30 44.15 -3.02 7.43
CA PHE A 30 43.94 -2.43 6.10
C PHE A 30 44.27 -0.95 6.16
N GLN A 31 45.54 -0.63 6.36
CA GLN A 31 46.01 0.77 6.54
C GLN A 31 46.93 1.25 5.42
N GLU A 32 46.73 0.80 4.18
CA GLU A 32 47.55 1.30 3.07
C GLU A 32 46.85 1.32 1.70
N LYS A 33 45.63 1.91 1.62
CA LYS A 33 45.01 2.30 0.33
C LYS A 33 44.28 3.63 0.38
N THR A 34 44.72 4.58 1.20
CA THR A 34 44.06 5.88 1.35
C THR A 34 44.82 7.01 0.67
N LYS A 35 45.48 6.83 -0.44
CA LYS A 35 46.19 7.92 -1.13
C LYS A 35 45.75 8.19 -2.58
N TRP A 36 44.69 7.57 -3.06
CA TRP A 36 44.12 7.84 -4.40
C TRP A 36 42.65 8.31 -4.37
N LYS A 37 42.13 8.77 -3.23
CA LYS A 37 40.71 9.09 -3.03
C LYS A 37 40.35 10.54 -2.73
N GLU A 38 41.27 11.47 -2.89
CA GLU A 38 41.07 12.84 -2.45
C GLU A 38 40.74 13.87 -3.55
N SER A 39 40.15 13.46 -4.68
CA SER A 39 39.83 14.48 -5.69
C SER A 39 38.55 14.28 -6.50
N THR A 40 37.50 13.60 -5.98
CA THR A 40 36.12 13.76 -6.49
C THR A 40 35.14 12.81 -5.77
N GLU A 41 35.17 12.69 -4.46
CA GLU A 41 34.08 11.99 -3.74
C GLU A 41 32.87 12.92 -3.65
N MET A 42 31.83 12.60 -4.41
CA MET A 42 30.51 13.22 -4.20
C MET A 42 30.09 12.96 -2.76
N SER A 43 29.57 13.98 -2.06
CA SER A 43 29.08 13.80 -0.70
C SER A 43 27.96 12.73 -0.68
N GLN A 44 27.87 11.96 0.39
CA GLN A 44 26.80 10.95 0.56
C GLN A 44 25.41 11.56 0.35
N THR A 45 25.23 12.80 0.79
CA THR A 45 24.00 13.58 0.57
C THR A 45 23.71 13.78 -0.93
N THR A 46 24.74 14.14 -1.73
CA THR A 46 24.58 14.32 -3.18
C THR A 46 24.22 13.01 -3.87
N ILE A 47 24.85 11.90 -3.48
CA ILE A 47 24.54 10.56 -4.00
C ILE A 47 23.08 10.20 -3.69
N THR A 48 22.65 10.42 -2.45
CA THR A 48 21.26 10.16 -2.04
C THR A 48 20.26 10.99 -2.83
N LEU A 49 20.53 12.27 -3.05
CA LEU A 49 19.68 13.13 -3.87
C LEU A 49 19.62 12.70 -5.33
N LEU A 50 20.71 12.22 -5.92
CA LEU A 50 20.72 11.67 -7.28
C LEU A 50 19.85 10.39 -7.38
N PHE A 51 19.94 9.48 -6.41
CA PHE A 51 19.08 8.30 -6.35
C PHE A 51 17.62 8.67 -6.12
N LEU A 52 17.34 9.68 -5.31
CA LEU A 52 15.97 10.19 -5.13
C LEU A 52 15.42 10.75 -6.45
N VAL A 53 16.17 11.58 -7.17
CA VAL A 53 15.76 12.14 -8.47
C VAL A 53 15.57 11.02 -9.50
N PHE A 54 16.46 10.05 -9.55
CA PHE A 54 16.32 8.87 -10.39
C PHE A 54 15.01 8.11 -10.06
N THR A 55 14.72 7.89 -8.78
CA THR A 55 13.51 7.20 -8.33
C THR A 55 12.25 7.96 -8.74
N ILE A 56 12.22 9.29 -8.53
CA ILE A 56 11.11 10.16 -8.93
C ILE A 56 10.85 10.06 -10.44
N ILE A 57 11.90 10.25 -11.25
CA ILE A 57 11.79 10.22 -12.71
C ILE A 57 11.34 8.84 -13.19
N SER A 58 11.92 7.77 -12.64
CA SER A 58 11.56 6.40 -13.00
C SER A 58 10.11 6.05 -12.63
N PHE A 59 9.63 6.53 -11.48
CA PHE A 59 8.25 6.32 -11.03
C PHE A 59 7.24 7.08 -11.92
N ILE A 60 7.59 8.32 -12.34
CA ILE A 60 6.73 9.10 -13.24
C ILE A 60 6.69 8.51 -14.65
N LEU A 61 7.83 8.01 -15.16
CA LEU A 61 7.91 7.45 -16.50
C LEU A 61 7.29 6.04 -16.61
N GLU A 62 7.22 5.28 -15.51
CA GLU A 62 6.72 3.90 -15.42
C GLU A 62 7.30 2.91 -16.44
N LYS A 63 8.45 3.26 -17.07
CA LYS A 63 9.13 2.38 -18.03
C LYS A 63 9.82 1.19 -17.35
N ILE A 64 10.24 1.36 -16.11
CA ILE A 64 10.83 0.33 -15.26
C ILE A 64 9.81 -0.03 -14.20
N PRO A 65 9.55 -1.32 -13.92
CA PRO A 65 8.65 -1.72 -12.83
C PRO A 65 9.05 -1.07 -11.51
N LEU A 66 8.07 -0.53 -10.77
CA LEU A 66 8.30 0.26 -9.55
C LEU A 66 9.15 -0.48 -8.51
N GLY A 67 8.85 -1.76 -8.24
CA GLY A 67 9.64 -2.59 -7.33
C GLY A 67 11.10 -2.78 -7.78
N LEU A 68 11.33 -2.86 -9.09
CA LEU A 68 12.69 -2.95 -9.63
C LEU A 68 13.44 -1.62 -9.49
N THR A 69 12.79 -0.49 -9.78
CA THR A 69 13.36 0.85 -9.56
C THR A 69 13.80 1.04 -8.09
N ALA A 70 12.90 0.72 -7.15
CA ALA A 70 13.19 0.83 -5.72
C ALA A 70 14.36 -0.09 -5.31
N SER A 71 14.42 -1.31 -5.87
CA SER A 71 15.53 -2.23 -5.60
C SER A 71 16.85 -1.76 -6.22
N ILE A 72 16.84 -1.19 -7.43
CA ILE A 72 18.05 -0.58 -8.04
C ILE A 72 18.54 0.57 -7.15
N CYS A 73 17.64 1.42 -6.66
CA CYS A 73 17.96 2.50 -5.74
C CYS A 73 18.61 1.95 -4.44
N ALA A 74 17.99 0.97 -3.79
CA ALA A 74 18.49 0.36 -2.56
C ALA A 74 19.88 -0.26 -2.74
N ILE A 75 20.08 -1.06 -3.80
CA ILE A 75 21.37 -1.68 -4.13
C ILE A 75 22.40 -0.61 -4.48
N GLY A 76 22.02 0.41 -5.24
CA GLY A 76 22.91 1.51 -5.60
C GLY A 76 23.40 2.29 -4.37
N LEU A 77 22.51 2.61 -3.42
CA LEU A 77 22.86 3.24 -2.14
C LEU A 77 23.79 2.35 -1.29
N THR A 78 23.58 1.03 -1.36
CA THR A 78 24.46 0.08 -0.67
C THR A 78 25.85 0.01 -1.31
N LEU A 79 25.92 -0.08 -2.62
CA LEU A 79 27.20 -0.13 -3.36
C LEU A 79 28.03 1.15 -3.22
N THR A 80 27.37 2.30 -3.08
CA THR A 80 28.02 3.59 -2.83
C THR A 80 28.39 3.81 -1.37
N GLY A 81 28.04 2.87 -0.47
CA GLY A 81 28.36 2.95 0.96
C GLY A 81 27.55 3.97 1.74
N VAL A 82 26.43 4.46 1.20
CA VAL A 82 25.49 5.37 1.90
C VAL A 82 24.72 4.62 2.98
N VAL A 83 24.26 3.39 2.66
CA VAL A 83 23.57 2.49 3.58
C VAL A 83 24.32 1.16 3.61
N ASP A 84 24.50 0.57 4.77
CA ASP A 84 25.13 -0.76 4.85
C ASP A 84 24.19 -1.88 4.38
N ALA A 85 24.76 -3.00 3.95
CA ALA A 85 24.00 -4.12 3.38
C ALA A 85 23.02 -4.73 4.39
N THR A 86 23.38 -4.79 5.68
CA THR A 86 22.52 -5.35 6.73
C THR A 86 21.27 -4.50 6.89
N THR A 87 21.44 -3.19 6.98
CA THR A 87 20.32 -2.24 7.05
C THR A 87 19.45 -2.32 5.78
N THR A 88 20.07 -2.33 4.59
CA THR A 88 19.33 -2.45 3.33
C THR A 88 18.45 -3.69 3.29
N PHE A 89 19.00 -4.87 3.56
CA PHE A 89 18.22 -6.12 3.46
C PHE A 89 17.23 -6.30 4.61
N SER A 90 17.49 -5.74 5.80
CA SER A 90 16.52 -5.75 6.89
C SER A 90 15.22 -5.01 6.55
N GLN A 91 15.28 -3.99 5.67
CA GLN A 91 14.08 -3.28 5.23
C GLN A 91 13.11 -4.17 4.42
N TYR A 92 13.62 -5.18 3.71
CA TYR A 92 12.79 -6.12 2.95
C TYR A 92 12.09 -7.17 3.82
N VAL A 93 12.56 -7.36 5.05
CA VAL A 93 11.98 -8.27 6.05
C VAL A 93 11.49 -7.51 7.29
N ASN A 94 11.20 -6.22 7.14
CA ASN A 94 10.60 -5.40 8.18
C ASN A 94 9.22 -5.94 8.60
N SER A 95 8.85 -5.77 9.86
CA SER A 95 7.56 -6.24 10.42
C SER A 95 6.35 -5.83 9.58
N ASN A 96 6.33 -4.59 9.07
CA ASN A 96 5.23 -4.10 8.25
C ASN A 96 5.20 -4.75 6.86
N VAL A 97 6.35 -5.16 6.29
CA VAL A 97 6.42 -5.94 5.05
C VAL A 97 5.87 -7.35 5.29
N ILE A 98 6.24 -7.99 6.39
CA ILE A 98 5.73 -9.31 6.79
C ILE A 98 4.21 -9.26 7.02
N LEU A 99 3.72 -8.23 7.69
CA LEU A 99 2.29 -7.98 7.85
C LEU A 99 1.58 -7.91 6.49
N CYS A 100 2.13 -7.15 5.55
CA CYS A 100 1.58 -7.01 4.21
C CYS A 100 1.51 -8.37 3.48
N VAL A 101 2.57 -9.16 3.55
CA VAL A 101 2.63 -10.53 2.98
C VAL A 101 1.56 -11.43 3.59
N GLY A 102 1.43 -11.46 4.91
CA GLY A 102 0.40 -12.26 5.59
C GLY A 102 -1.02 -11.85 5.17
N MET A 103 -1.27 -10.54 5.07
CA MET A 103 -2.59 -10.03 4.67
C MET A 103 -2.92 -10.27 3.19
N PHE A 104 -1.94 -10.34 2.30
CA PHE A 104 -2.20 -10.78 0.92
C PHE A 104 -2.76 -12.21 0.88
N VAL A 105 -2.20 -13.13 1.65
CA VAL A 105 -2.69 -14.52 1.72
C VAL A 105 -4.09 -14.59 2.34
N VAL A 106 -4.31 -13.88 3.45
CA VAL A 106 -5.62 -13.85 4.13
C VAL A 106 -6.70 -13.24 3.22
N GLY A 107 -6.38 -12.15 2.52
CA GLY A 107 -7.28 -11.52 1.56
C GLY A 107 -7.61 -12.41 0.37
N GLN A 108 -6.59 -13.07 -0.20
CA GLN A 108 -6.76 -13.97 -1.34
C GLN A 108 -7.67 -15.16 -1.01
N ALA A 109 -7.55 -15.73 0.18
CA ALA A 109 -8.42 -16.81 0.60
C ALA A 109 -9.92 -16.44 0.60
N LEU A 110 -10.24 -15.18 0.91
CA LEU A 110 -11.60 -14.66 0.84
C LEU A 110 -12.08 -14.55 -0.61
N PHE A 111 -11.20 -14.15 -1.52
CA PHE A 111 -11.51 -14.03 -2.94
C PHE A 111 -11.66 -15.41 -3.60
N GLU A 112 -10.73 -16.33 -3.40
CA GLU A 112 -10.75 -17.67 -4.00
C GLU A 112 -11.91 -18.55 -3.50
N THR A 113 -12.35 -18.35 -2.27
CA THR A 113 -13.52 -19.06 -1.75
C THR A 113 -14.84 -18.50 -2.25
N GLY A 114 -14.86 -17.36 -2.93
CA GLY A 114 -16.07 -16.65 -3.36
C GLY A 114 -16.87 -16.03 -2.20
N MET A 115 -16.30 -15.97 -0.99
CA MET A 115 -16.97 -15.32 0.14
C MET A 115 -17.10 -13.81 -0.09
N ALA A 116 -16.12 -13.17 -0.73
CA ALA A 116 -16.20 -11.76 -1.11
C ALA A 116 -17.40 -11.49 -2.05
N ASN A 117 -17.65 -12.38 -3.02
CA ASN A 117 -18.81 -12.29 -3.91
C ASN A 117 -20.13 -12.44 -3.15
N LYS A 118 -20.19 -13.34 -2.15
CA LYS A 118 -21.37 -13.46 -1.30
C LYS A 118 -21.66 -12.21 -0.47
N ILE A 119 -20.62 -11.60 0.08
CA ILE A 119 -20.74 -10.33 0.80
C ILE A 119 -21.23 -9.24 -0.16
N GLY A 120 -20.63 -9.15 -1.35
CA GLY A 120 -21.09 -8.24 -2.41
C GLY A 120 -22.56 -8.45 -2.79
N GLY A 121 -23.02 -9.71 -2.92
CA GLY A 121 -24.40 -10.04 -3.21
C GLY A 121 -25.43 -9.63 -2.13
N LEU A 122 -24.99 -9.25 -0.93
CA LEU A 122 -25.90 -8.66 0.07
C LEU A 122 -26.44 -7.31 -0.35
N VAL A 123 -25.77 -6.62 -1.27
CA VAL A 123 -26.20 -5.33 -1.82
C VAL A 123 -27.64 -5.38 -2.34
N THR A 124 -27.98 -6.44 -3.08
CA THR A 124 -29.32 -6.58 -3.69
C THR A 124 -30.45 -6.66 -2.67
N LYS A 125 -30.18 -7.15 -1.46
CA LYS A 125 -31.20 -7.30 -0.42
C LYS A 125 -31.70 -5.97 0.17
N PHE A 126 -30.87 -4.92 0.08
CA PHE A 126 -31.14 -3.63 0.72
C PHE A 126 -31.55 -2.55 -0.27
N ALA A 127 -31.42 -2.76 -1.58
CA ALA A 127 -31.57 -1.73 -2.58
C ALA A 127 -32.87 -1.85 -3.40
N ARG A 128 -33.84 -0.98 -3.11
CA ARG A 128 -35.07 -0.83 -3.91
C ARG A 128 -35.01 0.32 -4.93
N THR A 129 -34.00 1.18 -4.85
CA THR A 129 -33.80 2.33 -5.75
C THR A 129 -32.34 2.44 -6.13
N GLU A 130 -32.04 3.08 -7.27
CA GLU A 130 -30.65 3.32 -7.73
C GLU A 130 -29.79 3.98 -6.66
N LYS A 131 -30.31 4.98 -5.95
CA LYS A 131 -29.59 5.67 -4.89
C LYS A 131 -29.27 4.77 -3.67
N MET A 132 -30.25 3.93 -3.27
CA MET A 132 -30.00 2.98 -2.18
C MET A 132 -28.97 1.92 -2.61
N LEU A 133 -28.97 1.56 -3.89
CA LEU A 133 -27.99 0.65 -4.46
C LEU A 133 -26.59 1.27 -4.42
N ILE A 134 -26.42 2.53 -4.80
CA ILE A 134 -25.15 3.27 -4.69
C ILE A 134 -24.68 3.31 -3.24
N ILE A 135 -25.56 3.63 -2.28
CA ILE A 135 -25.19 3.63 -0.85
C ILE A 135 -24.71 2.24 -0.41
N ALA A 136 -25.47 1.19 -0.72
CA ALA A 136 -25.16 -0.16 -0.32
C ALA A 136 -23.84 -0.66 -0.92
N ILE A 137 -23.61 -0.39 -2.21
CA ILE A 137 -22.34 -0.68 -2.89
C ILE A 137 -21.19 0.06 -2.17
N MET A 138 -21.31 1.37 -1.99
CA MET A 138 -20.23 2.17 -1.40
C MET A 138 -19.91 1.78 0.05
N VAL A 139 -20.92 1.44 0.84
CA VAL A 139 -20.71 0.97 2.22
C VAL A 139 -20.01 -0.39 2.22
N ILE A 140 -20.51 -1.37 1.47
CA ILE A 140 -19.93 -2.72 1.44
C ILE A 140 -18.51 -2.69 0.89
N VAL A 141 -18.31 -2.02 -0.26
CA VAL A 141 -16.98 -1.90 -0.89
C VAL A 141 -16.02 -1.14 0.01
N GLY A 142 -16.46 -0.02 0.59
CA GLY A 142 -15.63 0.78 1.49
C GLY A 142 -15.19 0.00 2.73
N VAL A 143 -16.11 -0.72 3.38
CA VAL A 143 -15.76 -1.56 4.53
C VAL A 143 -14.84 -2.69 4.12
N MET A 144 -15.13 -3.42 3.03
CA MET A 144 -14.27 -4.50 2.55
C MET A 144 -12.87 -4.00 2.20
N SER A 145 -12.77 -2.89 1.49
CA SER A 145 -11.49 -2.30 1.09
C SER A 145 -10.65 -1.82 2.28
N GLY A 146 -11.28 -1.48 3.39
CA GLY A 146 -10.59 -1.13 4.63
C GLY A 146 -9.80 -2.28 5.25
N PHE A 147 -10.12 -3.52 4.90
CA PHE A 147 -9.48 -4.73 5.43
C PHE A 147 -8.83 -5.61 4.36
N LEU A 148 -9.17 -5.36 3.10
CA LEU A 148 -8.65 -6.05 1.93
C LEU A 148 -8.00 -5.02 0.99
N SER A 149 -7.26 -5.47 -0.02
CA SER A 149 -6.69 -4.53 -0.99
C SER A 149 -7.79 -3.83 -1.81
N ASN A 150 -7.61 -2.53 -2.10
CA ASN A 150 -8.53 -1.74 -2.92
C ASN A 150 -8.76 -2.39 -4.29
N THR A 151 -7.67 -2.81 -4.94
CA THR A 151 -7.70 -3.46 -6.26
C THR A 151 -8.40 -4.80 -6.22
N GLY A 152 -8.09 -5.66 -5.24
CA GLY A 152 -8.73 -6.95 -5.07
C GLY A 152 -10.23 -6.83 -4.80
N THR A 153 -10.62 -5.91 -3.93
CA THR A 153 -12.04 -5.63 -3.64
C THR A 153 -12.78 -5.17 -4.89
N ALA A 154 -12.20 -4.24 -5.66
CA ALA A 154 -12.80 -3.77 -6.91
C ALA A 154 -12.90 -4.89 -7.94
N ALA A 155 -11.83 -5.66 -8.18
CA ALA A 155 -11.80 -6.74 -9.17
C ALA A 155 -12.91 -7.79 -8.93
N VAL A 156 -13.14 -8.15 -7.66
CA VAL A 156 -14.16 -9.14 -7.29
C VAL A 156 -15.57 -8.57 -7.35
N LEU A 157 -15.76 -7.31 -6.97
CA LEU A 157 -17.11 -6.74 -6.87
C LEU A 157 -17.60 -6.09 -8.16
N ILE A 158 -16.73 -5.72 -9.11
CA ILE A 158 -17.12 -5.21 -10.43
C ILE A 158 -18.07 -6.19 -11.15
N PRO A 159 -17.76 -7.49 -11.35
CA PRO A 159 -18.68 -8.43 -12.00
C PRO A 159 -20.01 -8.56 -11.26
N VAL A 160 -19.99 -8.58 -9.93
CA VAL A 160 -21.21 -8.65 -9.11
C VAL A 160 -22.10 -7.43 -9.33
N VAL A 161 -21.50 -6.21 -9.32
CA VAL A 161 -22.22 -4.96 -9.51
C VAL A 161 -22.72 -4.82 -10.97
N CYS A 162 -21.98 -5.32 -11.95
CA CYS A 162 -22.45 -5.41 -13.34
C CYS A 162 -23.69 -6.30 -13.46
N GLY A 163 -23.67 -7.49 -12.84
CA GLY A 163 -24.85 -8.37 -12.81
C GLY A 163 -26.06 -7.68 -12.17
N ILE A 164 -25.86 -7.00 -11.04
CA ILE A 164 -26.92 -6.23 -10.38
C ILE A 164 -27.45 -5.10 -11.28
N ALA A 165 -26.58 -4.41 -12.00
CA ALA A 165 -26.96 -3.34 -12.94
C ALA A 165 -27.87 -3.90 -14.04
N ASP A 166 -27.48 -5.03 -14.61
CA ASP A 166 -28.22 -5.68 -15.70
C ASP A 166 -29.61 -6.18 -15.24
N GLU A 167 -29.69 -6.83 -14.07
CA GLU A 167 -30.95 -7.32 -13.48
C GLU A 167 -31.89 -6.16 -13.10
N SER A 168 -31.33 -5.05 -12.61
CA SER A 168 -32.10 -3.90 -12.14
C SER A 168 -32.42 -2.89 -13.24
N GLY A 169 -31.83 -3.02 -14.43
CA GLY A 169 -31.98 -2.10 -15.57
C GLY A 169 -31.31 -0.72 -15.35
N TYR A 170 -30.38 -0.64 -14.39
CA TYR A 170 -29.60 0.58 -14.14
C TYR A 170 -28.33 0.62 -14.97
N SER A 171 -27.76 1.81 -15.15
CA SER A 171 -26.51 2.01 -15.88
C SER A 171 -25.31 1.43 -15.09
N ARG A 172 -24.49 0.58 -15.75
CA ARG A 172 -23.24 0.05 -15.17
C ARG A 172 -22.31 1.18 -14.73
N SER A 173 -22.13 2.23 -15.55
CA SER A 173 -21.29 3.40 -15.21
C SER A 173 -21.69 4.07 -13.91
N ARG A 174 -22.99 4.19 -13.65
CA ARG A 174 -23.52 4.84 -12.45
C ARG A 174 -23.27 4.04 -11.17
N LEU A 175 -23.03 2.74 -11.29
CA LEU A 175 -22.74 1.87 -10.14
C LEU A 175 -21.23 1.59 -10.00
N LEU A 176 -20.49 1.47 -11.10
CA LEU A 176 -19.06 1.14 -11.08
C LEU A 176 -18.19 2.30 -10.61
N MET A 177 -18.50 3.54 -11.01
CA MET A 177 -17.73 4.69 -10.53
C MET A 177 -17.81 4.86 -9.00
N PRO A 178 -19.00 4.88 -8.36
CA PRO A 178 -19.10 4.87 -6.90
C PRO A 178 -18.36 3.70 -6.25
N LEU A 179 -18.36 2.51 -6.87
CA LEU A 179 -17.64 1.34 -6.37
C LEU A 179 -16.14 1.62 -6.26
N VAL A 180 -15.52 2.12 -7.33
CA VAL A 180 -14.08 2.38 -7.36
C VAL A 180 -13.68 3.49 -6.38
N PHE A 181 -14.48 4.55 -6.31
CA PHE A 181 -14.27 5.61 -5.31
C PHE A 181 -14.39 5.06 -3.88
N ALA A 182 -15.38 4.20 -3.61
CA ALA A 182 -15.53 3.59 -2.30
C ALA A 182 -14.37 2.65 -1.96
N ALA A 183 -13.82 1.93 -2.94
CA ALA A 183 -12.63 1.11 -2.74
C ALA A 183 -11.43 1.96 -2.33
N ALA A 184 -11.19 3.09 -3.00
CA ALA A 184 -10.09 3.99 -2.65
C ALA A 184 -10.30 4.67 -1.28
N LEU A 185 -11.50 5.19 -1.01
CA LEU A 185 -11.83 5.82 0.27
C LEU A 185 -11.78 4.83 1.44
N GLY A 186 -12.27 3.61 1.21
CA GLY A 186 -12.28 2.53 2.19
C GLY A 186 -10.88 2.07 2.59
N GLY A 187 -9.92 2.11 1.66
CA GLY A 187 -8.52 1.81 1.97
C GLY A 187 -7.92 2.64 3.11
N ASN A 188 -8.50 3.80 3.40
CA ASN A 188 -8.07 4.67 4.49
C ASN A 188 -8.79 4.40 5.84
N LEU A 189 -9.49 3.27 5.99
CA LEU A 189 -10.16 2.94 7.26
C LEU A 189 -9.24 2.24 8.26
N SER A 190 -8.21 1.54 7.80
CA SER A 190 -7.27 0.82 8.65
C SER A 190 -5.84 0.91 8.13
N ILE A 191 -4.90 0.43 8.91
CA ILE A 191 -3.48 0.36 8.49
C ILE A 191 -3.22 -0.67 7.38
N ILE A 192 -4.08 -1.68 7.23
CA ILE A 192 -3.91 -2.77 6.26
C ILE A 192 -4.68 -2.54 4.95
N GLY A 193 -5.53 -1.50 4.86
CA GLY A 193 -6.38 -1.25 3.69
C GLY A 193 -5.58 -0.92 2.42
N ALA A 194 -4.39 -0.35 2.56
CA ALA A 194 -3.49 -0.11 1.43
C ALA A 194 -2.01 -0.22 1.86
N PRO A 195 -1.10 -0.68 0.98
CA PRO A 195 0.34 -0.80 1.33
C PRO A 195 0.96 0.54 1.76
N GLY A 196 0.52 1.66 1.19
CA GLY A 196 0.98 3.00 1.59
C GLY A 196 0.69 3.34 3.06
N ASN A 197 -0.39 2.81 3.62
CA ASN A 197 -0.74 3.01 5.03
C ASN A 197 0.33 2.40 5.95
N LEU A 198 0.81 1.21 5.61
CA LEU A 198 1.86 0.53 6.38
C LEU A 198 3.21 1.24 6.27
N MET A 199 3.50 1.91 5.15
CA MET A 199 4.70 2.75 5.03
C MET A 199 4.64 3.93 6.01
N GLY A 200 3.47 4.55 6.16
CA GLY A 200 3.24 5.60 7.15
C GLY A 200 3.37 5.09 8.59
N VAL A 201 2.82 3.90 8.87
CA VAL A 201 3.00 3.23 10.19
C VAL A 201 4.47 3.01 10.48
N ASN A 202 5.23 2.46 9.52
CA ASN A 202 6.66 2.22 9.68
C ASN A 202 7.43 3.51 9.99
N ALA A 203 7.18 4.59 9.25
CA ALA A 203 7.85 5.87 9.47
C ALA A 203 7.60 6.40 10.90
N LEU A 204 6.38 6.29 11.42
CA LEU A 204 6.05 6.70 12.78
C LEU A 204 6.69 5.77 13.84
N GLN A 205 6.74 4.47 13.59
CA GLN A 205 7.38 3.51 14.49
C GLN A 205 8.90 3.72 14.57
N GLU A 206 9.56 4.04 13.47
CA GLU A 206 11.00 4.40 13.46
C GLU A 206 11.30 5.66 14.28
N MET A 207 10.34 6.58 14.39
CA MET A 207 10.41 7.76 15.26
C MET A 207 10.02 7.46 16.72
N GLY A 208 9.75 6.20 17.09
CA GLY A 208 9.31 5.81 18.43
C GLY A 208 7.87 6.21 18.76
N LEU A 209 7.07 6.59 17.76
CA LEU A 209 5.68 6.99 17.97
C LEU A 209 4.75 5.78 17.92
N SER A 210 3.83 5.70 18.90
CA SER A 210 2.83 4.64 18.91
C SER A 210 1.81 4.80 17.78
N THR A 211 1.47 3.69 17.15
CA THR A 211 0.45 3.59 16.13
C THR A 211 -0.73 2.75 16.62
N SER A 212 -1.89 2.89 16.01
CA SER A 212 -3.05 2.06 16.29
C SER A 212 -3.64 1.52 14.99
N PHE A 213 -4.34 0.39 15.07
CA PHE A 213 -4.94 -0.26 13.90
C PHE A 213 -5.85 0.67 13.09
N PHE A 214 -6.60 1.55 13.76
CA PHE A 214 -7.53 2.49 13.15
C PHE A 214 -7.02 3.93 13.10
N MET A 215 -5.70 4.16 13.08
CA MET A 215 -5.15 5.52 13.12
C MET A 215 -5.59 6.41 11.96
N TYR A 216 -5.95 5.85 10.81
CA TYR A 216 -6.45 6.59 9.66
C TYR A 216 -7.97 6.78 9.67
N ALA A 217 -8.71 5.96 10.43
CA ALA A 217 -10.17 5.98 10.47
C ALA A 217 -10.79 7.33 10.87
N PRO A 218 -10.21 8.14 11.81
CA PRO A 218 -10.75 9.45 12.14
C PRO A 218 -10.90 10.40 10.96
N VAL A 219 -10.08 10.22 9.90
CA VAL A 219 -10.19 10.98 8.65
C VAL A 219 -10.85 10.13 7.56
N GLY A 220 -10.55 8.83 7.47
CA GLY A 220 -11.06 7.93 6.45
C GLY A 220 -12.58 7.72 6.52
N VAL A 221 -13.14 7.56 7.74
CA VAL A 221 -14.59 7.40 7.90
C VAL A 221 -15.37 8.64 7.45
N PRO A 222 -15.06 9.85 7.90
CA PRO A 222 -15.70 11.06 7.37
C PRO A 222 -15.56 11.21 5.86
N MET A 223 -14.39 10.91 5.30
CA MET A 223 -14.18 10.97 3.85
C MET A 223 -15.07 9.98 3.09
N LEU A 224 -15.21 8.76 3.57
CA LEU A 224 -16.10 7.75 2.98
C LEU A 224 -17.56 8.22 3.05
N LEU A 225 -18.00 8.72 4.20
CA LEU A 225 -19.37 9.23 4.39
C LEU A 225 -19.67 10.43 3.48
N ILE A 226 -18.74 11.38 3.36
CA ILE A 226 -18.86 12.53 2.45
C ILE A 226 -18.87 12.05 0.98
N GLY A 227 -18.05 11.06 0.63
CA GLY A 227 -18.04 10.45 -0.70
C GLY A 227 -19.38 9.80 -1.04
N ILE A 228 -19.97 9.04 -0.11
CA ILE A 228 -21.32 8.46 -0.27
C ILE A 228 -22.36 9.57 -0.48
N LEU A 229 -22.34 10.58 0.41
CA LEU A 229 -23.27 11.71 0.32
C LEU A 229 -23.14 12.46 -1.02
N TYR A 230 -21.90 12.70 -1.48
CA TYR A 230 -21.64 13.32 -2.76
C TYR A 230 -22.26 12.53 -3.91
N PHE A 231 -22.02 11.23 -4.01
CA PHE A 231 -22.56 10.40 -5.09
C PHE A 231 -24.09 10.33 -5.05
N VAL A 232 -24.70 10.26 -3.89
CA VAL A 232 -26.17 10.18 -3.73
C VAL A 232 -26.87 11.50 -4.09
N LEU A 233 -26.27 12.65 -3.76
CA LEU A 233 -26.91 13.96 -3.95
C LEU A 233 -26.55 14.58 -5.30
N ILE A 234 -25.29 14.49 -5.71
CA ILE A 234 -24.71 15.27 -6.81
C ILE A 234 -24.11 14.36 -7.87
N GLY A 235 -23.17 13.48 -7.49
CA GLY A 235 -22.29 12.77 -8.39
C GLY A 235 -23.04 11.88 -9.39
N TYR A 236 -24.09 11.18 -8.97
CA TYR A 236 -24.85 10.29 -9.86
C TYR A 236 -25.46 11.01 -11.06
N LYS A 237 -25.72 12.33 -10.97
CA LYS A 237 -26.29 13.13 -12.05
C LYS A 237 -25.30 13.43 -13.17
N PHE A 238 -23.99 13.42 -12.86
CA PHE A 238 -22.92 13.70 -13.82
C PHE A 238 -22.38 12.44 -14.49
N LEU A 239 -22.77 11.26 -14.00
CA LEU A 239 -22.34 10.00 -14.60
C LEU A 239 -23.15 9.71 -15.87
N PRO A 240 -22.47 9.29 -16.96
CA PRO A 240 -23.15 9.00 -18.23
C PRO A 240 -24.13 7.84 -18.08
N ASP A 241 -25.26 7.93 -18.78
CA ASP A 241 -26.24 6.87 -18.92
C ASP A 241 -25.74 5.84 -19.95
N GLY A 242 -24.81 4.99 -19.54
CA GLY A 242 -24.22 3.96 -20.40
C GLY A 242 -25.13 2.75 -20.64
N LYS A 243 -26.45 2.95 -20.85
CA LYS A 243 -27.41 1.85 -21.12
C LYS A 243 -27.07 1.05 -22.38
N ASN A 244 -26.18 1.54 -23.23
CA ASN A 244 -25.81 0.93 -24.51
C ASN A 244 -24.34 0.51 -24.61
N ALA A 245 -23.59 0.47 -23.53
CA ALA A 245 -22.28 -0.17 -23.50
C ALA A 245 -22.43 -1.70 -23.54
N SER A 246 -23.06 -2.18 -24.59
CA SER A 246 -23.04 -3.58 -24.98
C SER A 246 -21.63 -3.87 -25.45
N GLY A 247 -20.84 -4.52 -24.62
CA GLY A 247 -19.66 -5.09 -25.22
C GLY A 247 -18.37 -5.20 -24.47
N ALA A 248 -18.33 -5.32 -23.20
CA ALA A 248 -17.36 -6.27 -22.65
C ALA A 248 -18.21 -7.46 -22.18
N ALA A 249 -18.12 -8.57 -22.90
CA ALA A 249 -18.52 -9.84 -22.34
C ALA A 249 -17.82 -9.92 -20.99
N LEU A 250 -18.60 -9.94 -19.91
CA LEU A 250 -18.08 -10.24 -18.59
C LEU A 250 -17.34 -11.57 -18.78
N GLU A 251 -16.02 -11.53 -18.69
CA GLU A 251 -15.25 -12.77 -18.50
C GLU A 251 -15.98 -13.53 -17.42
N ASP A 252 -16.28 -14.78 -17.67
CA ASP A 252 -17.13 -15.68 -16.89
C ASP A 252 -17.17 -15.31 -15.41
N GLN A 253 -18.37 -15.01 -14.90
CA GLN A 253 -18.54 -14.92 -13.45
C GLN A 253 -17.96 -16.21 -12.87
N GLN A 254 -16.85 -16.11 -12.16
CA GLN A 254 -16.22 -17.29 -11.60
C GLN A 254 -17.27 -18.05 -10.79
N ASP A 255 -17.57 -19.25 -11.25
CA ASP A 255 -18.55 -20.12 -10.57
C ASP A 255 -17.92 -20.73 -9.32
N PHE A 256 -18.33 -20.23 -8.16
CA PHE A 256 -17.91 -20.74 -6.86
C PHE A 256 -18.84 -21.83 -6.31
N SER A 257 -19.78 -22.36 -7.12
CA SER A 257 -20.70 -23.41 -6.69
C SER A 257 -19.98 -24.70 -6.29
N HIS A 258 -18.80 -24.94 -6.87
CA HIS A 258 -17.94 -26.07 -6.56
C HIS A 258 -17.14 -25.90 -5.25
N VAL A 259 -17.07 -24.69 -4.69
CA VAL A 259 -16.31 -24.45 -3.45
C VAL A 259 -17.16 -24.84 -2.24
N PRO A 260 -16.69 -25.77 -1.39
CA PRO A 260 -17.42 -26.20 -0.21
C PRO A 260 -17.73 -25.03 0.73
N LYS A 261 -18.96 -25.00 1.26
CA LYS A 261 -19.41 -23.92 2.18
C LYS A 261 -18.51 -23.74 3.40
N TRP A 262 -17.91 -24.83 3.89
CA TRP A 262 -17.00 -24.73 5.04
C TRP A 262 -15.76 -23.91 4.74
N LYS A 263 -15.18 -23.99 3.53
CA LYS A 263 -14.03 -23.17 3.13
C LYS A 263 -14.37 -21.68 3.15
N GLN A 264 -15.56 -21.33 2.65
CA GLN A 264 -16.06 -19.96 2.67
C GLN A 264 -16.25 -19.43 4.10
N THR A 265 -16.78 -20.28 5.00
CA THR A 265 -16.96 -19.90 6.40
C THR A 265 -15.62 -19.75 7.11
N VAL A 266 -14.70 -20.70 6.90
CA VAL A 266 -13.37 -20.66 7.53
C VAL A 266 -12.57 -19.45 7.06
N SER A 267 -12.57 -19.11 5.77
CA SER A 267 -11.87 -17.93 5.27
C SER A 267 -12.38 -16.63 5.94
N LEU A 268 -13.69 -16.48 6.09
CA LEU A 268 -14.28 -15.34 6.76
C LEU A 268 -13.97 -15.31 8.26
N VAL A 269 -14.09 -16.45 8.94
CA VAL A 269 -13.80 -16.55 10.38
C VAL A 269 -12.34 -16.25 10.67
N VAL A 270 -11.41 -16.77 9.87
CA VAL A 270 -9.99 -16.50 10.03
C VAL A 270 -9.70 -15.00 9.80
N LEU A 271 -10.27 -14.39 8.75
CA LEU A 271 -10.12 -12.94 8.53
C LEU A 271 -10.59 -12.14 9.75
N ILE A 272 -11.79 -12.45 10.27
CA ILE A 272 -12.34 -11.74 11.44
C ILE A 272 -11.44 -11.93 12.67
N LEU A 273 -10.98 -13.16 12.92
CA LEU A 273 -10.09 -13.44 14.06
C LEU A 273 -8.76 -12.72 13.94
N VAL A 274 -8.16 -12.67 12.74
CA VAL A 274 -6.92 -11.92 12.49
C VAL A 274 -7.13 -10.43 12.74
N ILE A 275 -8.22 -9.84 12.24
CA ILE A 275 -8.54 -8.42 12.47
C ILE A 275 -8.77 -8.16 13.96
N LEU A 276 -9.52 -9.01 14.65
CA LEU A 276 -9.72 -8.86 16.11
C LEU A 276 -8.41 -8.98 16.88
N ALA A 277 -7.54 -9.94 16.52
CA ALA A 277 -6.22 -10.07 17.14
C ALA A 277 -5.36 -8.82 16.93
N MET A 278 -5.41 -8.19 15.76
CA MET A 278 -4.72 -6.93 15.47
C MET A 278 -5.29 -5.74 16.26
N ILE A 279 -6.61 -5.67 16.41
CA ILE A 279 -7.27 -4.60 17.18
C ILE A 279 -6.91 -4.70 18.67
N PHE A 280 -6.90 -5.92 19.19
CA PHE A 280 -6.60 -6.23 20.60
C PHE A 280 -5.15 -6.66 20.81
N GLU A 281 -4.22 -6.18 19.97
CA GLU A 281 -2.79 -6.49 20.05
C GLU A 281 -2.22 -6.31 21.46
N LYS A 282 -2.57 -5.19 22.12
CA LYS A 282 -2.06 -4.85 23.45
C LYS A 282 -2.57 -5.76 24.56
N GLU A 283 -3.82 -6.21 24.42
CA GLU A 283 -4.48 -7.09 25.39
C GLU A 283 -4.05 -8.55 25.22
N ILE A 284 -3.88 -8.99 23.98
CA ILE A 284 -3.52 -10.37 23.64
C ILE A 284 -2.00 -10.57 23.74
N GLY A 285 -1.21 -9.50 23.54
CA GLY A 285 0.26 -9.56 23.56
C GLY A 285 0.87 -10.22 22.31
N ILE A 286 0.11 -10.32 21.20
CA ILE A 286 0.56 -10.85 19.91
C ILE A 286 0.63 -9.69 18.95
N SER A 287 1.81 -9.46 18.35
CA SER A 287 1.97 -8.37 17.38
C SER A 287 1.17 -8.59 16.10
N ILE A 288 0.87 -7.47 15.41
CA ILE A 288 -0.04 -7.48 14.24
C ILE A 288 0.51 -8.35 13.09
N GLU A 289 1.82 -8.34 12.84
CA GLU A 289 2.47 -9.15 11.81
C GLU A 289 2.42 -10.65 12.14
N VAL A 290 2.57 -11.02 13.41
CA VAL A 290 2.45 -12.42 13.86
C VAL A 290 1.00 -12.88 13.71
N SER A 291 0.03 -12.05 14.04
CA SER A 291 -1.40 -12.34 13.86
C SER A 291 -1.75 -12.60 12.38
N ALA A 292 -1.21 -11.79 11.45
CA ALA A 292 -1.36 -12.02 10.02
C ALA A 292 -0.74 -13.34 9.56
N CYS A 293 0.48 -13.64 10.02
CA CYS A 293 1.17 -14.89 9.68
C CYS A 293 0.41 -16.12 10.20
N ILE A 294 -0.09 -16.07 11.43
CA ILE A 294 -0.92 -17.16 12.00
C ILE A 294 -2.15 -17.38 11.13
N GLY A 295 -2.86 -16.30 10.74
CA GLY A 295 -4.01 -16.39 9.86
C GLY A 295 -3.69 -17.02 8.51
N ALA A 296 -2.61 -16.59 7.87
CA ALA A 296 -2.13 -17.14 6.60
C ALA A 296 -1.80 -18.64 6.71
N ILE A 297 -1.05 -19.02 7.75
CA ILE A 297 -0.68 -20.42 8.02
C ILE A 297 -1.93 -21.27 8.27
N LEU A 298 -2.88 -20.81 9.07
CA LEU A 298 -4.12 -21.51 9.36
C LEU A 298 -4.93 -21.78 8.09
N LEU A 299 -5.02 -20.81 7.17
CA LEU A 299 -5.74 -20.97 5.90
C LEU A 299 -5.11 -22.03 4.99
N VAL A 300 -3.79 -22.13 4.98
CA VAL A 300 -3.07 -23.17 4.22
C VAL A 300 -3.21 -24.52 4.92
N LEU A 301 -2.98 -24.62 6.23
CA LEU A 301 -3.06 -25.86 6.99
C LEU A 301 -4.47 -26.47 6.98
N THR A 302 -5.51 -25.64 7.01
CA THR A 302 -6.89 -26.11 6.90
C THR A 302 -7.29 -26.50 5.47
N GLY A 303 -6.43 -26.25 4.48
CA GLY A 303 -6.72 -26.54 3.06
C GLY A 303 -7.79 -25.63 2.44
N VAL A 304 -8.04 -24.46 3.04
CA VAL A 304 -8.92 -23.42 2.45
C VAL A 304 -8.29 -22.90 1.16
N ILE A 305 -7.02 -22.57 1.20
CA ILE A 305 -6.19 -22.17 0.06
C ILE A 305 -5.00 -23.12 -0.07
N SER A 306 -4.56 -23.41 -1.28
CA SER A 306 -3.34 -24.21 -1.47
C SER A 306 -2.08 -23.40 -1.16
N GLU A 307 -0.98 -24.06 -0.80
CA GLU A 307 0.33 -23.40 -0.62
C GLU A 307 0.74 -22.60 -1.87
N LYS A 308 0.52 -23.21 -3.04
CA LYS A 308 0.84 -22.56 -4.33
C LYS A 308 0.05 -21.26 -4.53
N ASP A 309 -1.23 -21.27 -4.24
CA ASP A 309 -2.10 -20.11 -4.43
C ASP A 309 -1.80 -19.06 -3.36
N ALA A 310 -1.49 -19.47 -2.13
CA ALA A 310 -1.02 -18.59 -1.07
C ALA A 310 0.26 -17.85 -1.47
N LEU A 311 1.25 -18.55 -2.02
CA LEU A 311 2.50 -17.94 -2.51
C LEU A 311 2.27 -17.05 -3.73
N ASN A 312 1.38 -17.44 -4.64
CA ASN A 312 1.03 -16.64 -5.81
C ASN A 312 0.25 -15.36 -5.46
N SER A 313 -0.42 -15.33 -4.32
CA SER A 313 -1.16 -14.16 -3.85
C SER A 313 -0.26 -13.01 -3.37
N ILE A 314 1.00 -13.31 -3.06
CA ILE A 314 1.95 -12.32 -2.59
C ILE A 314 2.38 -11.42 -3.75
N ASP A 315 1.98 -10.15 -3.70
CA ASP A 315 2.46 -9.16 -4.67
C ASP A 315 3.91 -8.75 -4.38
N LEU A 316 4.84 -9.50 -4.96
CA LEU A 316 6.28 -9.23 -4.83
C LEU A 316 6.66 -7.83 -5.33
N LYS A 317 5.91 -7.22 -6.26
CA LYS A 317 6.18 -5.85 -6.70
C LYS A 317 6.01 -4.87 -5.55
N VAL A 318 4.97 -5.07 -4.73
CA VAL A 318 4.71 -4.26 -3.53
C VAL A 318 5.80 -4.51 -2.48
N VAL A 319 6.18 -5.77 -2.24
CA VAL A 319 7.24 -6.12 -1.28
C VAL A 319 8.56 -5.46 -1.64
N PHE A 320 8.98 -5.55 -2.90
CA PHE A 320 10.21 -4.93 -3.38
C PHE A 320 10.15 -3.41 -3.39
N LEU A 321 9.01 -2.83 -3.75
CA LEU A 321 8.78 -1.40 -3.67
C LEU A 321 8.89 -0.91 -2.23
N PHE A 322 8.28 -1.61 -1.29
CA PHE A 322 8.28 -1.28 0.13
C PHE A 322 9.70 -1.29 0.70
N GLY A 323 10.42 -2.42 0.61
CA GLY A 323 11.77 -2.56 1.16
C GLY A 323 12.78 -1.57 0.54
N GLY A 324 12.72 -1.38 -0.78
CA GLY A 324 13.59 -0.42 -1.47
C GLY A 324 13.29 1.03 -1.09
N SER A 325 12.03 1.38 -0.91
CA SER A 325 11.62 2.74 -0.49
C SER A 325 12.01 3.02 0.96
N LEU A 326 11.92 2.05 1.85
CA LEU A 326 12.39 2.19 3.24
C LEU A 326 13.91 2.38 3.27
N THR A 327 14.67 1.70 2.40
CA THR A 327 16.12 1.92 2.28
C THR A 327 16.44 3.35 1.83
N LEU A 328 15.70 3.89 0.86
CA LEU A 328 15.84 5.28 0.44
C LEU A 328 15.47 6.26 1.56
N ALA A 329 14.40 5.98 2.30
CA ALA A 329 14.01 6.77 3.46
C ALA A 329 15.14 6.82 4.51
N LYS A 330 15.75 5.67 4.79
CA LYS A 330 16.89 5.58 5.71
C LYS A 330 18.11 6.36 5.20
N ALA A 331 18.38 6.30 3.90
CA ALA A 331 19.45 7.09 3.29
C ALA A 331 19.20 8.61 3.43
N LEU A 332 17.96 9.07 3.18
CA LEU A 332 17.58 10.48 3.33
C LEU A 332 17.78 10.99 4.76
N ASP A 333 17.41 10.16 5.75
CA ASP A 333 17.59 10.46 7.17
C ASP A 333 19.07 10.51 7.56
N THR A 334 19.84 9.45 7.26
CA THR A 334 21.23 9.32 7.70
C THR A 334 22.19 10.31 7.02
N THR A 335 21.89 10.76 5.80
CA THR A 335 22.75 11.70 5.05
C THR A 335 22.37 13.17 5.21
N GLY A 336 21.27 13.46 5.92
CA GLY A 336 20.71 14.81 6.02
C GLY A 336 20.11 15.34 4.71
N ALA A 337 19.96 14.48 3.68
CA ALA A 337 19.38 14.89 2.40
C ALA A 337 17.91 15.30 2.55
N GLY A 338 17.18 14.66 3.47
CA GLY A 338 15.82 15.02 3.81
C GLY A 338 15.70 16.43 4.40
N GLU A 339 16.60 16.81 5.31
CA GLU A 339 16.66 18.13 5.90
C GLU A 339 16.94 19.21 4.84
N LEU A 340 17.89 18.98 3.93
CA LEU A 340 18.16 19.91 2.83
C LEU A 340 16.97 20.17 1.92
N ILE A 341 16.17 19.13 1.64
CA ILE A 341 14.93 19.26 0.86
C ILE A 341 13.91 20.09 1.66
N ALA A 342 13.76 19.76 2.93
CA ALA A 342 12.82 20.46 3.82
C ALA A 342 13.19 21.95 3.95
N ASP A 343 14.45 22.29 4.18
CA ASP A 343 14.94 23.68 4.26
C ASP A 343 14.63 24.48 2.99
N LYS A 344 14.83 23.87 1.82
CA LYS A 344 14.50 24.52 0.54
C LYS A 344 13.00 24.75 0.38
N ILE A 345 12.17 23.77 0.78
CA ILE A 345 10.70 23.91 0.74
C ILE A 345 10.25 25.01 1.72
N VAL A 346 10.77 25.00 2.93
CA VAL A 346 10.49 26.04 3.94
C VAL A 346 10.89 27.43 3.42
N GLY A 347 12.08 27.54 2.84
CA GLY A 347 12.56 28.80 2.25
C GLY A 347 11.66 29.35 1.12
N LEU A 348 10.97 28.45 0.38
CA LEU A 348 9.99 28.84 -0.64
C LEU A 348 8.63 29.26 -0.03
N LEU A 349 8.27 28.71 1.12
CA LEU A 349 7.00 28.99 1.82
C LEU A 349 7.07 30.25 2.69
N GLY A 350 8.25 30.78 2.95
CA GLY A 350 8.50 31.94 3.82
C GLY A 350 9.27 31.55 5.08
N SER A 351 9.68 32.53 5.85
CA SER A 351 10.57 32.33 7.01
C SER A 351 9.94 31.62 8.21
N ASP A 352 8.61 31.50 8.24
CA ASP A 352 7.88 30.82 9.35
C ASP A 352 6.50 30.35 8.84
N PRO A 353 6.44 29.29 8.03
CA PRO A 353 5.18 28.78 7.52
C PRO A 353 4.36 28.13 8.64
N SER A 354 3.06 28.45 8.70
CA SER A 354 2.18 27.81 9.67
C SER A 354 2.08 26.29 9.44
N PRO A 355 1.91 25.47 10.48
CA PRO A 355 1.73 24.00 10.33
C PRO A 355 0.59 23.62 9.39
N ILE A 356 -0.47 24.45 9.34
CA ILE A 356 -1.61 24.22 8.43
C ILE A 356 -1.20 24.43 6.97
N LEU A 357 -0.41 25.46 6.67
CA LEU A 357 0.10 25.72 5.32
C LEU A 357 1.01 24.56 4.86
N LEU A 358 1.86 24.07 5.75
CA LEU A 358 2.68 22.89 5.50
C LEU A 358 1.85 21.67 5.13
N LEU A 359 0.86 21.33 5.97
CA LEU A 359 -0.05 20.21 5.72
C LEU A 359 -0.75 20.37 4.38
N LEU A 360 -1.23 21.57 4.06
CA LEU A 360 -1.92 21.85 2.80
C LEU A 360 -1.00 21.63 1.59
N VAL A 361 0.23 22.13 1.65
CA VAL A 361 1.21 21.98 0.54
C VAL A 361 1.56 20.50 0.33
N ILE A 362 1.90 19.77 1.39
CA ILE A 362 2.20 18.33 1.31
C ILE A 362 0.99 17.59 0.74
N PHE A 363 -0.21 17.88 1.24
CA PHE A 363 -1.44 17.23 0.80
C PHE A 363 -1.68 17.48 -0.69
N ILE A 364 -1.62 18.73 -1.15
CA ILE A 364 -1.86 19.09 -2.56
C ILE A 364 -0.80 18.45 -3.47
N VAL A 365 0.49 18.56 -3.12
CA VAL A 365 1.58 17.97 -3.92
C VAL A 365 1.41 16.47 -4.03
N THR A 366 1.11 15.79 -2.92
CA THR A 366 0.90 14.34 -2.90
C THR A 366 -0.35 13.95 -3.71
N CYS A 367 -1.46 14.69 -3.58
CA CYS A 367 -2.66 14.47 -4.39
C CYS A 367 -2.41 14.67 -5.89
N VAL A 368 -1.60 15.64 -6.28
CA VAL A 368 -1.24 15.82 -7.69
C VAL A 368 -0.40 14.67 -8.18
N LEU A 369 0.64 14.30 -7.46
CA LEU A 369 1.55 13.22 -7.84
C LEU A 369 0.83 11.87 -7.98
N THR A 370 -0.04 11.51 -7.04
CA THR A 370 -0.73 10.21 -7.04
C THR A 370 -1.68 10.03 -8.24
N ASN A 371 -2.04 11.10 -8.93
CA ASN A 371 -2.81 11.00 -10.17
C ASN A 371 -1.95 10.69 -11.41
N PHE A 372 -0.63 10.81 -11.32
CA PHE A 372 0.33 10.48 -12.39
C PHE A 372 1.22 9.27 -12.05
N MET A 373 1.17 8.81 -10.81
CA MET A 373 1.94 7.68 -10.30
C MET A 373 1.02 6.77 -9.48
N SER A 374 1.41 5.53 -9.26
CA SER A 374 0.63 4.65 -8.37
C SER A 374 0.60 5.20 -6.93
N ASN A 375 -0.52 4.96 -6.23
CA ASN A 375 -0.72 5.39 -4.84
C ASN A 375 0.43 4.95 -3.93
N THR A 376 0.86 3.70 -4.06
CA THR A 376 1.93 3.12 -3.23
C THR A 376 3.27 3.79 -3.52
N ALA A 377 3.60 4.04 -4.80
CA ALA A 377 4.84 4.72 -5.18
C ALA A 377 4.87 6.17 -4.70
N THR A 378 3.74 6.89 -4.84
CA THR A 378 3.61 8.27 -4.35
C THR A 378 3.82 8.34 -2.84
N THR A 379 3.16 7.45 -2.09
CA THR A 379 3.27 7.41 -0.63
C THR A 379 4.70 7.06 -0.21
N ALA A 380 5.32 6.07 -0.85
CA ALA A 380 6.69 5.66 -0.59
C ALA A 380 7.71 6.79 -0.78
N LEU A 381 7.48 7.64 -1.79
CA LEU A 381 8.32 8.79 -2.09
C LEU A 381 8.08 9.96 -1.11
N MET A 382 6.81 10.24 -0.82
CA MET A 382 6.45 11.45 -0.09
C MET A 382 6.61 11.35 1.43
N ILE A 383 6.46 10.16 2.03
CA ILE A 383 6.56 9.98 3.49
C ILE A 383 7.92 10.45 4.03
N PRO A 384 9.09 10.03 3.51
CA PRO A 384 10.37 10.49 4.04
C PRO A 384 10.53 12.01 3.97
N ILE A 385 10.10 12.62 2.87
CA ILE A 385 10.14 14.08 2.68
C ILE A 385 9.22 14.77 3.68
N ALA A 386 8.02 14.25 3.86
CA ALA A 386 7.01 14.77 4.79
C ALA A 386 7.48 14.70 6.24
N VAL A 387 8.12 13.60 6.64
CA VAL A 387 8.70 13.41 7.98
C VAL A 387 9.83 14.41 8.22
N SER A 388 10.78 14.55 7.28
CA SER A 388 11.87 15.52 7.38
C SER A 388 11.35 16.94 7.53
N LEU A 389 10.31 17.29 6.76
CA LEU A 389 9.69 18.61 6.80
C LEU A 389 8.94 18.86 8.13
N ALA A 390 8.27 17.84 8.67
CA ALA A 390 7.62 17.93 9.98
C ALA A 390 8.63 18.17 11.10
N ASN A 391 9.75 17.44 11.08
CA ASN A 391 10.82 17.58 12.08
C ASN A 391 11.45 18.98 12.04
N ASN A 392 11.75 19.51 10.86
CA ASN A 392 12.35 20.84 10.70
C ASN A 392 11.46 21.97 11.20
N LEU A 393 10.14 21.85 11.07
CA LEU A 393 9.20 22.88 11.48
C LEU A 393 8.60 22.63 12.88
N GLY A 394 9.02 21.57 13.57
CA GLY A 394 8.44 21.19 14.86
C GLY A 394 6.95 20.85 14.78
N ALA A 395 6.44 20.45 13.61
CA ALA A 395 5.08 20.01 13.42
C ALA A 395 4.88 18.57 13.93
N ASP A 396 3.64 18.20 14.31
CA ASP A 396 3.36 16.82 14.71
C ASP A 396 3.54 15.85 13.52
N PRO A 397 4.54 14.95 13.57
CA PRO A 397 4.79 14.00 12.49
C PRO A 397 3.59 13.10 12.18
N ARG A 398 2.75 12.79 13.18
CA ARG A 398 1.55 11.96 12.98
C ARG A 398 0.57 12.63 12.03
N ALA A 399 0.30 13.91 12.24
CA ALA A 399 -0.62 14.68 11.40
C ALA A 399 -0.10 14.75 9.95
N VAL A 400 1.20 14.99 9.79
CA VAL A 400 1.85 15.12 8.48
C VAL A 400 1.86 13.76 7.74
N VAL A 401 2.21 12.67 8.42
CA VAL A 401 2.22 11.33 7.83
C VAL A 401 0.80 10.88 7.47
N ILE A 402 -0.19 11.08 8.34
CA ILE A 402 -1.59 10.75 8.04
C ILE A 402 -2.08 11.53 6.82
N ALA A 403 -1.80 12.84 6.76
CA ALA A 403 -2.18 13.67 5.62
C ALA A 403 -1.52 13.19 4.31
N THR A 404 -0.23 12.83 4.36
CA THR A 404 0.52 12.32 3.20
C THR A 404 -0.05 10.98 2.70
N VAL A 405 -0.32 10.04 3.60
CA VAL A 405 -0.88 8.73 3.25
C VAL A 405 -2.27 8.87 2.63
N ILE A 406 -3.13 9.66 3.24
CA ILE A 406 -4.49 9.90 2.72
C ILE A 406 -4.43 10.61 1.37
N ALA A 407 -3.58 11.62 1.21
CA ALA A 407 -3.37 12.31 -0.07
C ALA A 407 -2.87 11.35 -1.15
N GLY A 408 -1.95 10.43 -0.80
CA GLY A 408 -1.45 9.38 -1.69
C GLY A 408 -2.54 8.41 -2.18
N SER A 409 -3.65 8.30 -1.45
CA SER A 409 -4.80 7.48 -1.85
C SER A 409 -5.84 8.25 -2.68
N CYS A 410 -5.64 9.56 -2.95
CA CYS A 410 -6.59 10.42 -3.67
C CYS A 410 -6.40 10.40 -5.20
N ALA A 411 -6.19 9.23 -5.80
CA ALA A 411 -6.02 9.05 -7.25
C ALA A 411 -7.37 8.92 -7.95
N TYR A 412 -8.14 9.99 -8.00
CA TYR A 412 -9.49 9.98 -8.57
C TYR A 412 -9.59 10.60 -9.97
N ALA A 413 -8.62 11.43 -10.38
CA ALA A 413 -8.71 12.21 -11.62
C ALA A 413 -8.23 11.43 -12.86
N THR A 414 -7.41 10.39 -12.67
CA THR A 414 -6.84 9.61 -13.78
C THR A 414 -7.05 8.10 -13.59
N PRO A 415 -7.12 7.32 -14.67
CA PRO A 415 -7.14 5.87 -14.56
C PRO A 415 -5.81 5.26 -14.09
N ILE A 416 -4.69 5.99 -14.20
CA ILE A 416 -3.33 5.49 -13.97
C ILE A 416 -3.04 5.30 -12.48
N GLY A 417 -3.52 6.19 -11.61
CA GLY A 417 -3.14 6.25 -10.20
C GLY A 417 -3.48 4.99 -9.38
N MET A 418 -4.52 4.24 -9.77
CA MET A 418 -4.91 3.00 -9.09
C MET A 418 -5.43 1.97 -10.10
N PRO A 419 -4.98 0.69 -10.04
CA PRO A 419 -5.43 -0.35 -10.98
C PRO A 419 -6.95 -0.54 -11.00
N ALA A 420 -7.64 -0.34 -9.88
CA ALA A 420 -9.10 -0.38 -9.85
C ALA A 420 -9.76 0.65 -10.77
N ASN A 421 -9.14 1.82 -10.98
CA ASN A 421 -9.67 2.85 -11.88
C ASN A 421 -9.65 2.37 -13.35
N THR A 422 -8.59 1.66 -13.76
CA THR A 422 -8.48 1.13 -15.13
C THR A 422 -9.47 0.00 -15.43
N MET A 423 -10.01 -0.66 -14.40
CA MET A 423 -10.98 -1.75 -14.57
C MET A 423 -12.38 -1.27 -14.94
N VAL A 424 -12.67 0.03 -14.76
CA VAL A 424 -14.00 0.60 -14.99
C VAL A 424 -14.04 1.63 -16.13
N VAL A 425 -12.90 1.89 -16.76
CA VAL A 425 -12.75 2.73 -17.96
C VAL A 425 -12.76 1.85 -19.21
#